data_97e1d5462a306de7ab57e1e837472682
#
_entry.id   97e1d5462a306de7ab57e1e837472682
#
_cell.length_a   1.000
_cell.length_b   1.000
_cell.length_c   1.000
_cell.angle_alpha   90.00
_cell.angle_beta   90.00
_cell.angle_gamma   90.00
#
_symmetry.space_group_name_H-M   'P 1'
#
loop_
_entity.id
_entity.type
_entity.pdbx_description
1 polymer ?
#
loop_
_entity_poly.entity_id
_entity_poly.type
_entity_poly.pdbx_seq_one_letter_code
_entity_poly.pdbx_strand_id
1 'polypeptide(L)'
;SAVKTFRHRKRSAVEATLLTIVMMCVREWEDVVMDDCEIFVAVSQEDRCRISVKLSVRYGASVLAVCRQLLQQIAEEIAAMTPYSAESVDVTVKRLVAT
;
A
#
# COMPACT_ATOMS: atom_id res chain seq x y z
N SER A 1 5.47 7.12 14.25
CA SER A 1 4.63 6.80 13.12
C SER A 1 4.76 5.33 12.74
N ALA A 2 3.63 4.72 12.42
CA ALA A 2 3.59 3.31 12.07
C ALA A 2 3.97 3.04 10.63
N VAL A 3 3.94 4.04 9.76
CA VAL A 3 4.16 3.86 8.34
C VAL A 3 5.36 4.68 7.88
N LYS A 4 6.27 4.01 7.17
CA LYS A 4 7.43 4.69 6.60
C LYS A 4 7.17 4.98 5.14
N THR A 5 7.47 6.19 4.72
CA THR A 5 7.32 6.62 3.33
C THR A 5 8.59 7.30 2.88
N PHE A 6 8.71 7.51 1.58
CA PHE A 6 9.81 8.32 1.05
C PHE A 6 9.63 9.76 1.47
N ARG A 7 10.71 10.39 1.93
CA ARG A 7 10.64 11.72 2.50
C ARG A 7 11.55 12.73 1.82
N HIS A 8 12.18 12.33 0.74
CA HIS A 8 13.19 13.15 0.12
C HIS A 8 12.61 14.30 -0.69
N ARG A 9 11.31 14.30 -0.92
CA ARG A 9 10.66 15.36 -1.66
C ARG A 9 9.30 15.68 -1.04
N LYS A 10 8.85 16.87 -1.35
CA LYS A 10 7.53 17.31 -0.90
C LYS A 10 6.46 16.50 -1.64
N ARG A 11 5.53 15.95 -0.88
CA ARG A 11 4.46 15.16 -1.45
C ARG A 11 3.34 16.06 -1.95
N SER A 12 2.81 15.78 -3.15
CA SER A 12 1.67 16.51 -3.66
C SER A 12 0.40 16.11 -2.92
N ALA A 13 -0.66 16.93 -3.05
CA ALA A 13 -1.95 16.62 -2.45
C ALA A 13 -2.51 15.31 -2.98
N VAL A 14 -2.33 15.04 -4.27
CA VAL A 14 -2.79 13.81 -4.89
C VAL A 14 -2.06 12.60 -4.30
N GLU A 15 -0.75 12.71 -4.19
CA GLU A 15 0.03 11.61 -3.62
C GLU A 15 -0.36 11.35 -2.17
N ALA A 16 -0.64 12.42 -1.41
CA ALA A 16 -1.08 12.27 -0.03
C ALA A 16 -2.43 11.55 0.06
N THR A 17 -3.35 11.87 -0.84
CA THR A 17 -4.65 11.22 -0.89
C THR A 17 -4.50 9.73 -1.22
N LEU A 18 -3.71 9.42 -2.23
CA LEU A 18 -3.47 8.03 -2.62
C LEU A 18 -2.81 7.25 -1.48
N LEU A 19 -1.84 7.86 -0.80
CA LEU A 19 -1.20 7.24 0.34
C LEU A 19 -2.22 6.90 1.43
N THR A 20 -3.13 7.83 1.72
CA THR A 20 -4.17 7.60 2.72
C THR A 20 -5.05 6.40 2.36
N ILE A 21 -5.45 6.30 1.10
CA ILE A 21 -6.26 5.17 0.63
C ILE A 21 -5.52 3.86 0.82
N VAL A 22 -4.24 3.82 0.43
CA VAL A 22 -3.43 2.62 0.59
C VAL A 22 -3.29 2.24 2.05
N MET A 23 -3.04 3.22 2.92
CA MET A 23 -2.93 2.97 4.36
C MET A 23 -4.22 2.39 4.94
N MET A 24 -5.36 2.89 4.49
CA MET A 24 -6.64 2.37 4.96
C MET A 24 -6.83 0.90 4.56
N CYS A 25 -6.44 0.54 3.33
CA CYS A 25 -6.52 -0.84 2.89
C CYS A 25 -5.61 -1.74 3.71
N VAL A 26 -4.37 -1.32 3.92
CA VAL A 26 -3.38 -2.12 4.65
C VAL A 26 -3.82 -2.33 6.09
N ARG A 27 -4.38 -1.29 6.69
CA ARG A 27 -4.78 -1.33 8.11
C ARG A 27 -5.89 -2.34 8.39
N GLU A 28 -6.70 -2.67 7.40
CA GLU A 28 -7.78 -3.62 7.59
C GLU A 28 -7.31 -5.06 7.79
N TRP A 29 -6.05 -5.34 7.50
CA TRP A 29 -5.51 -6.69 7.60
C TRP A 29 -4.83 -6.90 8.95
N GLU A 30 -5.44 -7.73 9.80
CA GLU A 30 -4.91 -8.02 11.12
C GLU A 30 -3.53 -8.67 11.05
N ASP A 31 -3.28 -9.44 10.01
CA ASP A 31 -2.02 -10.15 9.86
C ASP A 31 -0.86 -9.26 9.45
N VAL A 32 -1.13 -8.00 9.10
CA VAL A 32 -0.10 -7.06 8.70
C VAL A 32 0.40 -6.29 9.91
N VAL A 33 1.73 -6.20 10.02
CA VAL A 33 2.36 -5.45 11.10
C VAL A 33 2.56 -4.02 10.64
N MET A 34 1.68 -3.12 11.07
CA MET A 34 1.67 -1.74 10.57
C MET A 34 2.96 -0.97 10.90
N ASP A 35 3.59 -1.28 12.02
CA ASP A 35 4.82 -0.59 12.43
C ASP A 35 5.98 -0.84 11.48
N ASP A 36 5.86 -1.81 10.60
CA ASP A 36 6.93 -2.19 9.70
C ASP A 36 6.41 -2.21 8.25
N CYS A 37 5.70 -1.17 7.89
CA CYS A 37 5.10 -1.04 6.56
C CYS A 37 5.73 0.15 5.84
N GLU A 38 6.11 -0.05 4.58
CA GLU A 38 6.66 1.01 3.74
C GLU A 38 5.78 1.14 2.51
N ILE A 39 5.32 2.35 2.25
CA ILE A 39 4.44 2.62 1.13
C ILE A 39 5.06 3.69 0.24
N PHE A 40 5.13 3.41 -1.04
CA PHE A 40 5.59 4.36 -2.04
C PHE A 40 4.47 4.61 -3.03
N VAL A 41 4.20 5.89 -3.30
CA VAL A 41 3.18 6.31 -4.25
C VAL A 41 3.82 7.25 -5.26
N ALA A 42 3.61 6.98 -6.54
CA ALA A 42 4.08 7.86 -7.60
C ALA A 42 2.92 8.12 -8.56
N VAL A 43 2.76 9.38 -8.94
CA VAL A 43 1.73 9.80 -9.89
C VAL A 43 2.39 10.06 -11.23
N SER A 44 1.82 9.48 -12.28
CA SER A 44 2.27 9.72 -13.64
C SER A 44 1.25 10.56 -14.38
N GLN A 45 1.51 10.82 -15.64
CA GLN A 45 0.58 11.56 -16.49
C GLN A 45 -0.66 10.71 -16.78
N GLU A 46 -1.73 11.35 -17.25
CA GLU A 46 -2.95 10.70 -17.68
C GLU A 46 -3.69 9.99 -16.54
N ASP A 47 -3.65 10.57 -15.34
CA ASP A 47 -4.38 10.06 -14.18
C ASP A 47 -4.01 8.63 -13.81
N ARG A 48 -2.74 8.29 -13.93
CA ARG A 48 -2.23 6.98 -13.54
C ARG A 48 -1.31 7.11 -12.35
N CYS A 49 -1.27 6.06 -11.54
CA CYS A 49 -0.36 6.02 -10.41
C CYS A 49 0.28 4.65 -10.28
N ARG A 50 1.39 4.61 -9.56
CA ARG A 50 2.10 3.37 -9.25
C ARG A 50 2.23 3.29 -7.75
N ILE A 51 1.92 2.13 -7.21
CA ILE A 51 1.91 1.88 -5.77
C ILE A 51 2.85 0.73 -5.46
N SER A 52 3.67 0.92 -4.45
CA SER A 52 4.53 -0.15 -3.96
C SER A 52 4.38 -0.21 -2.44
N VAL A 53 4.07 -1.41 -1.94
CA VAL A 53 3.88 -1.65 -0.52
C VAL A 53 4.82 -2.76 -0.10
N LYS A 54 5.67 -2.48 0.88
CA LYS A 54 6.52 -3.49 1.52
C LYS A 54 6.06 -3.63 2.96
N LEU A 55 5.71 -4.84 3.35
CA LEU A 55 5.14 -5.03 4.67
C LEU A 55 5.65 -6.31 5.32
N SER A 56 5.43 -6.38 6.62
CA SER A 56 5.72 -7.58 7.39
C SER A 56 4.41 -8.20 7.80
N VAL A 57 4.35 -9.52 7.80
CA VAL A 57 3.13 -10.27 8.06
C VAL A 57 3.36 -11.20 9.24
N ARG A 58 2.35 -11.41 10.05
CA ARG A 58 2.44 -12.29 11.22
C ARG A 58 2.67 -13.73 10.76
N TYR A 59 3.51 -14.41 11.51
CA TYR A 59 3.84 -15.79 11.22
C TYR A 59 2.57 -16.64 11.28
N GLY A 60 2.39 -17.51 10.28
CA GLY A 60 1.20 -18.35 10.19
C GLY A 60 0.13 -17.82 9.25
N ALA A 61 0.23 -16.55 8.84
CA ALA A 61 -0.70 -15.99 7.87
C ALA A 61 -0.44 -16.57 6.49
N SER A 62 -1.47 -16.56 5.64
CA SER A 62 -1.32 -16.94 4.25
C SER A 62 -0.78 -15.76 3.47
N VAL A 63 0.54 -15.71 3.31
CA VAL A 63 1.24 -14.60 2.67
C VAL A 63 0.71 -14.32 1.27
N LEU A 64 0.54 -15.39 0.47
CA LEU A 64 0.10 -15.23 -0.90
C LEU A 64 -1.31 -14.66 -0.98
N ALA A 65 -2.20 -15.13 -0.12
CA ALA A 65 -3.58 -14.64 -0.10
C ALA A 65 -3.62 -13.16 0.33
N VAL A 66 -2.85 -12.79 1.36
CA VAL A 66 -2.78 -11.41 1.81
C VAL A 66 -2.32 -10.51 0.68
N CYS A 67 -1.23 -10.88 0.02
CA CYS A 67 -0.67 -10.06 -1.05
C CYS A 67 -1.64 -9.90 -2.22
N ARG A 68 -2.27 -10.98 -2.66
CA ARG A 68 -3.20 -10.92 -3.78
C ARG A 68 -4.41 -10.07 -3.47
N GLN A 69 -5.03 -10.29 -2.32
CA GLN A 69 -6.25 -9.58 -1.96
C GLN A 69 -5.97 -8.12 -1.69
N LEU A 70 -4.87 -7.82 -1.03
CA LEU A 70 -4.50 -6.44 -0.75
C LEU A 70 -4.20 -5.68 -2.03
N LEU A 71 -3.46 -6.28 -2.94
CA LEU A 71 -3.15 -5.69 -4.24
C LEU A 71 -4.43 -5.33 -4.98
N GLN A 72 -5.37 -6.26 -5.04
CA GLN A 72 -6.63 -6.05 -5.73
C GLN A 72 -7.47 -4.98 -5.04
N GLN A 73 -7.53 -5.01 -3.72
CA GLN A 73 -8.28 -4.05 -2.94
C GLN A 73 -7.76 -2.62 -3.15
N ILE A 74 -6.44 -2.46 -3.13
CA ILE A 74 -5.83 -1.15 -3.35
C ILE A 74 -6.22 -0.60 -4.73
N ALA A 75 -6.09 -1.42 -5.77
CA ALA A 75 -6.43 -0.99 -7.12
C ALA A 75 -7.91 -0.60 -7.23
N GLU A 76 -8.78 -1.39 -6.64
CA GLU A 76 -10.23 -1.12 -6.69
C GLU A 76 -10.60 0.14 -5.93
N GLU A 77 -10.01 0.35 -4.75
CA GLU A 77 -10.34 1.53 -3.96
C GLU A 77 -9.83 2.82 -4.60
N ILE A 78 -8.66 2.78 -5.20
CA ILE A 78 -8.15 3.95 -5.92
C ILE A 78 -9.09 4.30 -7.06
N ALA A 79 -9.52 3.32 -7.84
CA ALA A 79 -10.42 3.55 -8.96
C ALA A 79 -11.79 4.05 -8.51
N ALA A 80 -12.26 3.57 -7.35
CA ALA A 80 -13.58 3.96 -6.84
C ALA A 80 -13.60 5.35 -6.22
N MET A 81 -12.50 5.74 -5.56
CA MET A 81 -12.47 6.95 -4.75
C MET A 81 -11.78 8.14 -5.42
N THR A 82 -11.09 7.91 -6.53
CA THR A 82 -10.35 8.97 -7.21
C THR A 82 -10.52 8.84 -8.72
N PRO A 83 -10.16 9.89 -9.49
CA PRO A 83 -10.10 9.76 -10.95
C PRO A 83 -8.87 8.97 -11.43
N TYR A 84 -8.03 8.52 -10.51
CA TYR A 84 -6.80 7.81 -10.87
C TYR A 84 -7.03 6.32 -11.01
N SER A 85 -6.20 5.69 -11.84
CA SER A 85 -6.12 4.25 -11.94
C SER A 85 -4.71 3.80 -11.62
N ALA A 86 -4.59 2.67 -10.95
CA ALA A 86 -3.29 2.13 -10.61
C ALA A 86 -2.70 1.40 -11.82
N GLU A 87 -1.62 1.95 -12.35
CA GLU A 87 -0.89 1.33 -13.45
C GLU A 87 -0.18 0.07 -12.97
N SER A 88 0.32 0.11 -11.75
CA SER A 88 0.89 -1.05 -11.10
C SER A 88 0.68 -0.95 -9.60
N VAL A 89 0.45 -2.09 -8.97
CA VAL A 89 0.41 -2.22 -7.52
C VAL A 89 1.27 -3.41 -7.16
N ASP A 90 2.37 -3.16 -6.47
CA ASP A 90 3.28 -4.20 -6.02
C ASP A 90 3.20 -4.33 -4.51
N VAL A 91 2.88 -5.52 -4.03
CA VAL A 91 2.85 -5.82 -2.60
C VAL A 91 3.90 -6.89 -2.33
N THR A 92 4.86 -6.54 -1.50
CA THR A 92 5.98 -7.41 -1.17
C THR A 92 6.02 -7.63 0.33
N VAL A 93 6.17 -8.89 0.75
CA VAL A 93 6.38 -9.21 2.15
C VAL A 93 7.87 -9.29 2.39
N LYS A 94 8.39 -8.42 3.27
CA LYS A 94 9.81 -8.40 3.57
C LYS A 94 10.19 -9.38 4.67
N ARG A 95 9.27 -9.73 5.57
CA ARG A 95 9.54 -10.74 6.60
C ARG A 95 8.27 -11.22 7.27
N LEU A 96 8.40 -12.35 7.94
CA LEU A 96 7.36 -12.90 8.80
C LEU A 96 7.75 -12.59 10.24
N VAL A 97 6.78 -12.17 11.04
CA VAL A 97 7.01 -11.73 12.41
C VAL A 97 6.28 -12.67 13.36
N ALA A 98 6.99 -13.16 14.36
CA ALA A 98 6.37 -13.96 15.42
C ALA A 98 5.48 -13.04 16.27
N THR A 99 4.35 -13.57 16.68
CA THR A 99 3.42 -12.81 17.53
C THR A 99 3.61 -13.15 18.99
#